data_9deb472b2be654972cc828e76bfe9695
#
_entry.id   9deb472b2be654972cc828e76bfe9695
#
_cell.length_a   1.000
_cell.length_b   1.000
_cell.length_c   1.000
_cell.angle_alpha   90.00
_cell.angle_beta   90.00
_cell.angle_gamma   90.00
#
_symmetry.space_group_name_H-M   'P 1'
#
loop_
_entity.id
_entity.type
_entity.pdbx_description
1 polymer ?
#
loop_
_entity_poly.entity_id
_entity_poly.type
_entity_poly.pdbx_seq_one_letter_code
_entity_poly.pdbx_strand_id
1 'polypeptide(L)'
;MKHFNLVFIFFLVSFIKSEEIVIYATESAQYSSNNCCTLNTLTNQNGNELISKSCFETLYYGCGSSISVPFWVFDLSELDGNENIESVQFKGNALGTWWNVYFSVSYSLGPLSTDLASELWNGGDWSFGDGQYSGFSWQGGEFSQNLSLDIILPGINSGQLNILAYESSYTSIDNLGDNAPRLVIEYEPEIVPILGDVNSDNVVNILDLIETVNLILNNNEIYIEIADMNFDSKIDIFDLIHIIELI
;
A
#
# COMPACT_ATOMS: atom_id res chain seq x y z
N MET A 1 8.63 60.08 4.81
CA MET A 1 7.63 59.00 4.71
C MET A 1 8.25 57.86 3.91
N LYS A 2 8.60 56.78 4.58
CA LYS A 2 9.11 55.58 3.90
C LYS A 2 7.92 54.71 3.55
N HIS A 3 7.67 54.53 2.26
CA HIS A 3 6.66 53.59 1.78
C HIS A 3 7.16 52.16 2.00
N PHE A 4 6.48 51.43 2.88
CA PHE A 4 6.67 50.02 3.09
C PHE A 4 5.85 49.32 1.95
N ASN A 5 6.54 48.84 0.93
CA ASN A 5 5.93 47.95 -0.03
C ASN A 5 5.79 46.57 0.63
N LEU A 6 4.58 46.20 1.02
CA LEU A 6 4.23 44.89 1.47
C LEU A 6 4.16 43.98 0.24
N VAL A 7 5.21 43.21 -0.02
CA VAL A 7 5.21 42.16 -1.07
C VAL A 7 4.45 40.98 -0.46
N PHE A 8 3.23 40.76 -0.91
CA PHE A 8 2.50 39.52 -0.66
C PHE A 8 3.12 38.43 -1.53
N ILE A 9 3.96 37.61 -0.94
CA ILE A 9 4.38 36.35 -1.56
C ILE A 9 3.20 35.40 -1.39
N PHE A 10 2.41 35.21 -2.45
CA PHE A 10 1.49 34.09 -2.54
C PHE A 10 2.29 32.82 -2.70
N PHE A 11 2.50 32.09 -1.62
CA PHE A 11 2.82 30.67 -1.74
C PHE A 11 1.59 29.98 -2.32
N LEU A 12 1.62 29.70 -3.61
CA LEU A 12 0.75 28.68 -4.22
C LEU A 12 1.18 27.34 -3.60
N VAL A 13 0.53 26.95 -2.51
CA VAL A 13 0.62 25.58 -2.03
C VAL A 13 -0.16 24.74 -3.05
N SER A 14 0.54 24.17 -4.01
CA SER A 14 -0.03 23.08 -4.80
C SER A 14 -0.39 21.98 -3.80
N PHE A 15 -1.68 21.74 -3.62
CA PHE A 15 -2.13 20.57 -2.87
C PHE A 15 -1.73 19.36 -3.71
N ILE A 16 -0.65 18.70 -3.30
CA ILE A 16 -0.31 17.38 -3.81
C ILE A 16 -1.50 16.51 -3.47
N LYS A 17 -2.14 15.97 -4.48
CA LYS A 17 -3.27 15.07 -4.30
C LYS A 17 -2.68 13.68 -4.08
N SER A 18 -2.96 13.09 -2.94
CA SER A 18 -2.69 11.68 -2.70
C SER A 18 -3.31 10.82 -3.81
N GLU A 19 -2.56 9.87 -4.30
CA GLU A 19 -2.99 8.88 -5.29
C GLU A 19 -3.25 7.54 -4.61
N GLU A 20 -4.02 6.67 -5.27
CA GLU A 20 -4.39 5.37 -4.75
C GLU A 20 -3.96 4.27 -5.72
N ILE A 21 -3.28 3.24 -5.20
CA ILE A 21 -3.00 1.99 -5.90
C ILE A 21 -3.83 0.89 -5.25
N VAL A 22 -4.51 0.08 -6.08
CA VAL A 22 -5.26 -1.09 -5.62
C VAL A 22 -4.58 -2.36 -6.13
N ILE A 23 -4.08 -3.18 -5.21
CA ILE A 23 -3.40 -4.44 -5.51
C ILE A 23 -4.28 -5.60 -5.05
N TYR A 24 -4.71 -6.43 -6.00
CA TYR A 24 -5.42 -7.67 -5.71
C TYR A 24 -4.45 -8.81 -5.44
N ALA A 25 -4.90 -9.80 -4.66
CA ALA A 25 -4.10 -10.98 -4.41
C ALA A 25 -3.84 -11.73 -5.73
N THR A 26 -2.59 -12.07 -5.98
CA THR A 26 -2.15 -12.87 -7.15
C THR A 26 -2.39 -14.35 -6.94
N GLU A 27 -2.33 -14.79 -5.69
CA GLU A 27 -2.63 -16.16 -5.29
C GLU A 27 -3.48 -16.14 -4.02
N SER A 28 -4.36 -17.12 -3.89
CA SER A 28 -5.15 -17.34 -2.69
C SER A 28 -5.41 -18.82 -2.49
N ALA A 29 -5.46 -19.25 -1.25
CA ALA A 29 -5.77 -20.62 -0.91
C ALA A 29 -6.27 -20.71 0.53
N GLN A 30 -6.58 -21.93 0.94
CA GLN A 30 -7.03 -22.24 2.27
C GLN A 30 -6.25 -23.43 2.79
N TYR A 31 -5.57 -23.26 3.90
CA TYR A 31 -5.04 -24.38 4.66
C TYR A 31 -6.17 -25.02 5.46
N SER A 32 -6.34 -26.32 5.33
CA SER A 32 -7.43 -27.04 5.97
C SER A 32 -6.93 -28.32 6.63
N SER A 33 -7.62 -28.73 7.66
CA SER A 33 -7.48 -30.06 8.27
C SER A 33 -8.82 -30.53 8.82
N ASN A 34 -9.02 -31.82 8.80
CA ASN A 34 -10.14 -32.46 9.52
C ASN A 34 -9.84 -32.67 11.01
N ASN A 35 -8.70 -32.20 11.45
CA ASN A 35 -8.19 -32.38 12.80
C ASN A 35 -7.54 -31.07 13.22
N CYS A 36 -8.03 -30.47 14.30
CA CYS A 36 -7.52 -29.22 14.84
C CYS A 36 -6.05 -29.27 15.33
N CYS A 37 -5.41 -30.41 15.29
CA CYS A 37 -4.02 -30.56 15.74
C CYS A 37 -2.99 -30.33 14.64
N THR A 38 -3.40 -30.26 13.38
CA THR A 38 -2.48 -30.05 12.25
C THR A 38 -3.16 -29.35 11.08
N LEU A 39 -2.46 -28.38 10.47
CA LEU A 39 -2.82 -27.84 9.17
C LEU A 39 -1.96 -28.57 8.12
N ASN A 40 -2.52 -29.44 7.34
CA ASN A 40 -1.75 -30.32 6.47
C ASN A 40 -2.23 -30.39 5.02
N THR A 41 -3.26 -29.66 4.67
CA THR A 41 -3.82 -29.73 3.33
C THR A 41 -4.05 -28.32 2.79
N LEU A 42 -3.56 -28.07 1.59
CA LEU A 42 -3.86 -26.87 0.82
C LEU A 42 -5.08 -27.14 -0.03
N THR A 43 -6.12 -26.34 0.11
CA THR A 43 -7.40 -26.49 -0.60
C THR A 43 -7.86 -25.15 -1.16
N ASN A 44 -8.85 -25.17 -2.07
CA ASN A 44 -9.46 -23.97 -2.65
C ASN A 44 -8.45 -22.97 -3.22
N GLN A 45 -7.41 -23.43 -3.90
CA GLN A 45 -6.47 -22.53 -4.59
C GLN A 45 -7.24 -21.69 -5.61
N ASN A 46 -7.15 -20.37 -5.47
CA ASN A 46 -7.87 -19.37 -6.26
C ASN A 46 -9.39 -19.64 -6.32
N GLY A 47 -9.94 -20.18 -5.25
CA GLY A 47 -11.38 -20.43 -5.16
C GLY A 47 -12.19 -19.14 -5.03
N ASN A 48 -13.48 -19.22 -5.39
CA ASN A 48 -14.40 -18.07 -5.36
C ASN A 48 -14.74 -17.59 -3.95
N GLU A 49 -14.59 -18.48 -2.99
CA GLU A 49 -14.91 -18.23 -1.58
C GLU A 49 -13.89 -18.96 -0.70
N LEU A 50 -13.35 -18.28 0.27
CA LEU A 50 -12.44 -18.85 1.24
C LEU A 50 -13.05 -18.81 2.64
N ILE A 51 -12.82 -19.87 3.41
CA ILE A 51 -13.43 -20.06 4.71
C ILE A 51 -12.37 -19.98 5.79
N SER A 52 -12.55 -19.08 6.75
CA SER A 52 -11.84 -19.08 8.02
C SER A 52 -12.68 -19.83 9.06
N LYS A 53 -12.08 -20.79 9.72
CA LYS A 53 -12.72 -21.60 10.74
C LYS A 53 -11.70 -22.04 11.77
N SER A 54 -11.95 -21.78 13.03
CA SER A 54 -11.07 -22.18 14.12
C SER A 54 -11.54 -23.45 14.84
N CYS A 55 -10.68 -23.94 15.71
CA CYS A 55 -10.89 -25.10 16.56
C CYS A 55 -11.42 -24.76 17.95
N PHE A 56 -12.02 -23.62 18.17
CA PHE A 56 -12.36 -23.13 19.50
C PHE A 56 -13.24 -24.09 20.30
N GLU A 57 -14.10 -24.86 19.65
CA GLU A 57 -14.95 -25.87 20.33
C GLU A 57 -14.17 -27.08 20.88
N THR A 58 -12.90 -27.24 20.50
CA THR A 58 -12.11 -28.42 20.83
C THR A 58 -11.24 -28.29 22.07
N LEU A 59 -11.09 -27.11 22.64
CA LEU A 59 -10.44 -26.95 23.94
C LEU A 59 -11.12 -27.81 25.02
N TYR A 60 -12.39 -28.20 24.81
CA TYR A 60 -13.16 -29.07 25.72
C TYR A 60 -13.22 -30.53 25.27
N TYR A 61 -13.05 -30.88 23.99
CA TYR A 61 -13.37 -32.21 23.44
C TYR A 61 -12.24 -32.89 22.67
N GLY A 62 -11.05 -32.33 22.59
CA GLY A 62 -9.91 -32.87 21.84
C GLY A 62 -9.91 -32.52 20.35
N CYS A 63 -8.95 -33.07 19.60
CA CYS A 63 -8.68 -32.74 18.20
C CYS A 63 -9.74 -33.31 17.20
N GLY A 64 -11.00 -33.02 17.39
CA GLY A 64 -12.10 -33.62 16.61
C GLY A 64 -12.74 -32.72 15.55
N SER A 65 -12.48 -31.42 15.54
CA SER A 65 -13.09 -30.47 14.61
C SER A 65 -12.19 -30.13 13.43
N SER A 66 -12.77 -29.65 12.34
CA SER A 66 -12.02 -29.14 11.19
C SER A 66 -11.57 -27.71 11.43
N ILE A 67 -10.41 -27.36 10.88
CA ILE A 67 -9.87 -25.99 10.84
C ILE A 67 -9.67 -25.56 9.40
N SER A 68 -9.80 -24.27 9.14
CA SER A 68 -9.52 -23.67 7.83
C SER A 68 -8.94 -22.26 8.02
N VAL A 69 -7.84 -21.98 7.36
CA VAL A 69 -7.14 -20.71 7.41
C VAL A 69 -6.93 -20.21 5.98
N PRO A 70 -7.72 -19.25 5.52
CA PRO A 70 -7.52 -18.64 4.21
C PRO A 70 -6.25 -17.80 4.21
N PHE A 71 -5.68 -17.70 3.01
CA PHE A 71 -4.37 -17.10 2.78
C PHE A 71 -4.38 -16.38 1.43
N TRP A 72 -3.82 -15.18 1.38
CA TRP A 72 -3.68 -14.36 0.18
C TRP A 72 -2.23 -13.90 0.04
N VAL A 73 -1.72 -13.96 -1.19
CA VAL A 73 -0.41 -13.43 -1.59
C VAL A 73 -0.63 -12.20 -2.44
N PHE A 74 0.03 -11.11 -2.09
CA PHE A 74 0.05 -9.87 -2.83
C PHE A 74 1.44 -9.68 -3.44
N ASP A 75 1.50 -9.48 -4.75
CA ASP A 75 2.72 -9.09 -5.44
C ASP A 75 2.88 -7.57 -5.31
N LEU A 76 3.96 -7.15 -4.68
CA LEU A 76 4.31 -5.75 -4.46
C LEU A 76 5.48 -5.29 -5.35
N SER A 77 5.86 -6.09 -6.34
CA SER A 77 7.02 -5.80 -7.20
C SER A 77 6.83 -4.58 -8.11
N GLU A 78 5.61 -4.10 -8.27
CA GLU A 78 5.31 -2.86 -9.00
C GLU A 78 5.60 -1.60 -8.16
N LEU A 79 5.74 -1.74 -6.84
CA LEU A 79 6.14 -0.68 -5.93
C LEU A 79 7.66 -0.68 -5.84
N ASP A 80 8.28 0.42 -6.18
CA ASP A 80 9.75 0.52 -6.18
C ASP A 80 10.34 0.92 -4.82
N GLY A 81 9.46 1.23 -3.85
CA GLY A 81 9.81 1.65 -2.50
C GLY A 81 10.21 3.11 -2.37
N ASN A 82 10.10 3.89 -3.45
CA ASN A 82 10.32 5.33 -3.45
C ASN A 82 9.00 6.10 -3.23
N GLU A 83 7.86 5.44 -3.33
CA GLU A 83 6.57 6.04 -3.05
C GLU A 83 6.50 6.51 -1.59
N ASN A 84 6.09 7.75 -1.40
CA ASN A 84 5.79 8.26 -0.06
C ASN A 84 4.44 7.71 0.40
N ILE A 85 4.43 6.48 0.93
CA ILE A 85 3.22 5.76 1.33
C ILE A 85 2.66 6.39 2.61
N GLU A 86 1.43 6.88 2.54
CA GLU A 86 0.71 7.48 3.65
C GLU A 86 -0.08 6.45 4.44
N SER A 87 -0.79 5.57 3.73
CA SER A 87 -1.62 4.55 4.35
C SER A 87 -1.73 3.29 3.51
N VAL A 88 -1.93 2.16 4.18
CA VAL A 88 -2.25 0.88 3.55
C VAL A 88 -3.43 0.25 4.26
N GLN A 89 -4.44 -0.15 3.49
CA GLN A 89 -5.63 -0.82 3.99
C GLN A 89 -5.79 -2.19 3.32
N PHE A 90 -6.00 -3.20 4.14
CA PHE A 90 -6.49 -4.50 3.67
C PHE A 90 -8.00 -4.48 3.65
N LYS A 91 -8.59 -4.63 2.47
CA LYS A 91 -10.04 -4.59 2.25
C LYS A 91 -10.53 -5.89 1.62
N GLY A 92 -11.78 -6.22 1.86
CA GLY A 92 -12.46 -7.35 1.27
C GLY A 92 -13.91 -7.38 1.69
N ASN A 93 -14.59 -8.49 1.41
CA ASN A 93 -16.00 -8.67 1.75
C ASN A 93 -16.23 -10.04 2.43
N ALA A 94 -16.79 -10.02 3.63
CA ALA A 94 -17.19 -11.21 4.33
C ALA A 94 -18.66 -11.53 4.05
N LEU A 95 -18.95 -12.74 3.59
CA LEU A 95 -20.30 -13.19 3.25
C LEU A 95 -21.13 -13.54 4.51
N GLY A 96 -20.45 -13.76 5.61
CA GLY A 96 -21.08 -13.99 6.92
C GLY A 96 -20.02 -14.35 7.97
N THR A 97 -20.20 -13.85 9.17
CA THR A 97 -19.35 -14.18 10.31
C THR A 97 -20.14 -14.16 11.59
N TRP A 98 -19.71 -14.93 12.59
CA TRP A 98 -20.38 -15.01 13.89
C TRP A 98 -19.57 -14.33 15.01
N TRP A 99 -18.27 -14.05 14.76
CA TRP A 99 -17.33 -13.50 15.74
C TRP A 99 -16.25 -12.64 15.07
N ASN A 100 -15.23 -12.25 15.82
CA ASN A 100 -14.12 -11.46 15.31
C ASN A 100 -13.24 -12.29 14.37
N VAL A 101 -12.92 -11.73 13.22
CA VAL A 101 -11.88 -12.24 12.34
C VAL A 101 -10.56 -11.54 12.70
N TYR A 102 -9.51 -12.30 12.79
CA TYR A 102 -8.15 -11.82 13.01
C TYR A 102 -7.33 -12.03 11.76
N PHE A 103 -6.45 -11.07 11.46
CA PHE A 103 -5.52 -11.19 10.35
C PHE A 103 -4.10 -11.22 10.86
N SER A 104 -3.28 -12.07 10.26
CA SER A 104 -1.84 -12.09 10.41
C SER A 104 -1.21 -11.70 9.09
N VAL A 105 -0.21 -10.83 9.14
CA VAL A 105 0.48 -10.31 7.96
C VAL A 105 1.94 -10.74 8.03
N SER A 106 2.49 -11.23 6.91
CA SER A 106 3.89 -11.60 6.83
C SER A 106 4.47 -11.29 5.44
N TYR A 107 5.68 -10.76 5.43
CA TYR A 107 6.53 -10.63 4.26
C TYR A 107 7.59 -11.75 4.19
N SER A 108 7.81 -12.47 5.29
CA SER A 108 8.84 -13.52 5.40
C SER A 108 8.32 -14.92 5.08
N LEU A 109 7.00 -15.12 4.98
CA LEU A 109 6.43 -16.42 4.59
C LEU A 109 6.79 -16.74 3.13
N GLY A 110 7.25 -17.95 2.91
CA GLY A 110 7.50 -18.48 1.57
C GLY A 110 6.21 -18.74 0.77
N PRO A 111 6.35 -19.37 -0.40
CA PRO A 111 5.22 -19.67 -1.26
C PRO A 111 4.23 -20.64 -0.59
N LEU A 112 2.97 -20.59 -1.05
CA LEU A 112 1.91 -21.49 -0.60
C LEU A 112 2.32 -22.96 -0.74
N SER A 113 2.33 -23.71 0.36
CA SER A 113 2.71 -25.12 0.38
C SER A 113 2.12 -25.85 1.60
N THR A 114 2.11 -27.18 1.57
CA THR A 114 1.73 -28.01 2.72
C THR A 114 2.76 -27.97 3.84
N ASP A 115 4.03 -27.77 3.49
CA ASP A 115 5.12 -27.65 4.46
C ASP A 115 4.94 -26.36 5.26
N LEU A 116 4.65 -25.26 4.58
CA LEU A 116 4.31 -23.98 5.23
C LEU A 116 3.14 -24.12 6.20
N ALA A 117 2.07 -24.86 5.83
CA ALA A 117 0.94 -25.11 6.71
C ALA A 117 1.37 -25.79 8.02
N SER A 118 2.34 -26.73 7.94
CA SER A 118 2.87 -27.41 9.12
C SER A 118 3.67 -26.45 10.01
N GLU A 119 4.46 -25.55 9.42
CA GLU A 119 5.23 -24.55 10.16
C GLU A 119 4.33 -23.55 10.87
N LEU A 120 3.30 -23.06 10.19
CA LEU A 120 2.32 -22.14 10.75
C LEU A 120 1.56 -22.73 11.95
N TRP A 121 1.36 -24.04 11.97
CA TRP A 121 0.63 -24.72 13.04
C TRP A 121 1.50 -25.18 14.21
N ASN A 122 2.80 -25.23 14.05
CA ASN A 122 3.73 -25.94 14.92
C ASN A 122 3.98 -25.30 16.28
N GLY A 123 2.95 -24.93 17.00
CA GLY A 123 3.11 -24.36 18.34
C GLY A 123 1.82 -24.10 19.11
N GLY A 124 0.67 -24.30 18.50
CA GLY A 124 -0.60 -23.93 19.14
C GLY A 124 -0.74 -22.44 19.38
N ASP A 125 0.23 -21.66 18.92
CA ASP A 125 0.23 -20.21 18.99
C ASP A 125 -0.14 -19.66 17.61
N TRP A 126 -1.22 -18.87 17.55
CA TRP A 126 -1.72 -18.23 16.35
C TRP A 126 -0.93 -16.96 15.97
N SER A 127 0.26 -16.79 16.53
CA SER A 127 1.16 -15.70 16.21
C SER A 127 1.88 -15.97 14.89
N PHE A 128 1.15 -15.85 13.79
CA PHE A 128 1.73 -15.98 12.47
C PHE A 128 2.33 -14.66 12.00
N GLY A 129 3.55 -14.74 11.48
CA GLY A 129 4.13 -13.66 10.70
C GLY A 129 4.59 -12.45 11.48
N ASP A 130 4.76 -11.37 10.76
CA ASP A 130 5.47 -10.17 11.21
C ASP A 130 4.52 -9.17 11.89
N GLY A 131 3.23 -9.36 11.78
CA GLY A 131 2.22 -8.54 12.45
C GLY A 131 0.87 -9.22 12.62
N GLN A 132 0.20 -8.91 13.70
CA GLN A 132 -1.14 -9.39 14.01
C GLN A 132 -2.12 -8.24 14.12
N TYR A 133 -3.30 -8.41 13.56
CA TYR A 133 -4.38 -7.45 13.59
C TYR A 133 -5.63 -8.08 14.17
N SER A 134 -6.15 -7.49 15.24
CA SER A 134 -7.50 -7.81 15.69
C SER A 134 -8.48 -7.26 14.66
N GLY A 135 -9.14 -8.16 13.96
CA GLY A 135 -10.18 -7.79 13.01
C GLY A 135 -11.44 -7.25 13.71
N PHE A 136 -12.49 -7.23 12.99
CA PHE A 136 -13.77 -6.64 13.39
C PHE A 136 -14.75 -7.71 13.89
N SER A 137 -15.62 -7.29 14.79
CA SER A 137 -16.80 -8.03 15.22
C SER A 137 -17.92 -7.85 14.18
N TRP A 138 -18.40 -8.96 13.51
CA TRP A 138 -19.10 -8.70 12.29
C TRP A 138 -20.24 -9.61 11.85
N GLN A 139 -21.19 -9.04 11.07
CA GLN A 139 -22.36 -9.71 10.53
C GLN A 139 -22.37 -9.87 8.99
N GLY A 140 -21.24 -9.65 8.32
CA GLY A 140 -21.09 -9.74 6.86
C GLY A 140 -20.96 -8.37 6.16
N GLY A 141 -20.38 -8.30 4.88
CA GLY A 141 -20.16 -7.18 3.98
C GLY A 141 -18.72 -6.70 3.93
N GLU A 142 -18.50 -5.47 3.53
CA GLU A 142 -17.18 -4.92 3.34
C GLU A 142 -16.43 -4.72 4.67
N PHE A 143 -15.16 -5.11 4.67
CA PHE A 143 -14.23 -4.83 5.75
C PHE A 143 -13.05 -4.00 5.27
N SER A 144 -12.47 -3.24 6.18
CA SER A 144 -11.25 -2.49 5.98
C SER A 144 -10.41 -2.52 7.25
N GLN A 145 -9.16 -2.92 7.11
CA GLN A 145 -8.18 -2.97 8.20
C GLN A 145 -6.95 -2.17 7.82
N ASN A 146 -6.63 -1.14 8.59
CA ASN A 146 -5.37 -0.41 8.41
C ASN A 146 -4.19 -1.29 8.80
N LEU A 147 -3.18 -1.33 7.94
CA LEU A 147 -1.93 -2.05 8.17
C LEU A 147 -0.83 -1.07 8.60
N SER A 148 0.06 -1.51 9.48
CA SER A 148 1.20 -0.71 9.93
C SER A 148 2.25 -0.59 8.82
N LEU A 149 2.76 0.59 8.59
CA LEU A 149 3.85 0.83 7.64
C LEU A 149 5.13 0.08 8.02
N ASP A 150 5.38 -0.15 9.31
CA ASP A 150 6.52 -0.95 9.79
C ASP A 150 6.52 -2.41 9.26
N ILE A 151 5.35 -2.89 8.82
CA ILE A 151 5.18 -4.22 8.23
C ILE A 151 5.14 -4.14 6.70
N ILE A 152 4.51 -3.12 6.16
CA ILE A 152 4.32 -2.96 4.71
C ILE A 152 5.63 -2.62 4.02
N LEU A 153 6.44 -1.70 4.55
CA LEU A 153 7.70 -1.30 3.93
C LEU A 153 8.68 -2.46 3.76
N PRO A 154 8.89 -3.36 4.75
CA PRO A 154 9.64 -4.58 4.51
C PRO A 154 9.01 -5.50 3.46
N GLY A 155 7.68 -5.54 3.37
CA GLY A 155 6.94 -6.28 2.34
C GLY A 155 7.23 -5.76 0.93
N ILE A 156 7.25 -4.46 0.72
CA ILE A 156 7.64 -3.82 -0.54
C ILE A 156 9.07 -4.21 -0.91
N ASN A 157 10.01 -4.08 0.03
CA ASN A 157 11.40 -4.47 -0.20
C ASN A 157 11.57 -5.95 -0.55
N SER A 158 10.70 -6.83 -0.06
CA SER A 158 10.69 -8.27 -0.40
C SER A 158 9.93 -8.57 -1.70
N GLY A 159 9.18 -7.61 -2.24
CA GLY A 159 8.32 -7.74 -3.40
C GLY A 159 7.02 -8.52 -3.15
N GLN A 160 6.73 -8.87 -1.89
CA GLN A 160 5.60 -9.74 -1.59
C GLN A 160 5.05 -9.49 -0.17
N LEU A 161 3.74 -9.62 -0.03
CA LEU A 161 3.06 -9.63 1.26
C LEU A 161 2.06 -10.78 1.31
N ASN A 162 2.02 -11.48 2.43
CA ASN A 162 1.06 -12.54 2.69
C ASN A 162 0.12 -12.14 3.82
N ILE A 163 -1.16 -12.41 3.65
CA ILE A 163 -2.17 -12.19 4.69
C ILE A 163 -2.92 -13.49 4.94
N LEU A 164 -3.01 -13.88 6.20
CA LEU A 164 -3.78 -15.03 6.65
C LEU A 164 -4.95 -14.52 7.50
N ALA A 165 -6.12 -15.10 7.35
CA ALA A 165 -7.25 -14.85 8.23
C ALA A 165 -7.52 -16.04 9.12
N TYR A 166 -7.72 -15.79 10.40
CA TYR A 166 -8.08 -16.80 11.36
C TYR A 166 -9.16 -16.29 12.31
N GLU A 167 -9.94 -17.16 12.85
CA GLU A 167 -11.11 -16.80 13.66
C GLU A 167 -11.42 -17.80 14.75
N SER A 168 -12.26 -17.36 15.70
CA SER A 168 -12.75 -18.20 16.78
C SER A 168 -13.97 -19.05 16.41
N SER A 169 -14.62 -18.88 15.25
CA SER A 169 -15.72 -19.74 14.82
C SER A 169 -15.79 -19.99 13.30
N TYR A 170 -16.50 -19.20 12.53
CA TYR A 170 -16.68 -19.43 11.09
C TYR A 170 -16.90 -18.12 10.36
N THR A 171 -16.11 -17.86 9.33
CA THR A 171 -16.28 -16.74 8.42
C THR A 171 -16.03 -17.19 6.99
N SER A 172 -16.91 -16.78 6.08
CA SER A 172 -16.75 -16.94 4.65
C SER A 172 -16.35 -15.59 4.05
N ILE A 173 -15.29 -15.58 3.25
CA ILE A 173 -14.73 -14.40 2.61
C ILE A 173 -14.90 -14.54 1.10
N ASP A 174 -15.55 -13.55 0.49
CA ASP A 174 -15.69 -13.44 -0.96
C ASP A 174 -14.30 -13.22 -1.60
N ASN A 175 -14.00 -14.00 -2.62
CA ASN A 175 -12.69 -13.95 -3.29
C ASN A 175 -12.84 -13.67 -4.78
N LEU A 176 -13.93 -13.02 -5.17
CA LEU A 176 -14.27 -12.75 -6.56
C LEU A 176 -14.44 -11.26 -6.85
N GLY A 177 -13.93 -10.87 -8.03
CA GLY A 177 -14.12 -9.53 -8.58
C GLY A 177 -13.71 -8.42 -7.63
N ASP A 178 -14.47 -7.36 -7.61
CA ASP A 178 -14.20 -6.17 -6.80
C ASP A 178 -14.33 -6.39 -5.28
N ASN A 179 -14.95 -7.50 -4.88
CA ASN A 179 -15.11 -7.89 -3.48
C ASN A 179 -13.92 -8.70 -2.96
N ALA A 180 -13.06 -9.18 -3.84
CA ALA A 180 -11.89 -9.96 -3.46
C ALA A 180 -10.97 -9.18 -2.52
N PRO A 181 -10.25 -9.87 -1.63
CA PRO A 181 -9.27 -9.26 -0.76
C PRO A 181 -8.22 -8.50 -1.57
N ARG A 182 -7.99 -7.25 -1.15
CA ARG A 182 -7.11 -6.31 -1.84
C ARG A 182 -6.39 -5.39 -0.85
N LEU A 183 -5.24 -4.92 -1.25
CA LEU A 183 -4.54 -3.81 -0.61
C LEU A 183 -4.94 -2.52 -1.31
N VAL A 184 -5.27 -1.51 -0.54
CA VAL A 184 -5.49 -0.14 -1.00
C VAL A 184 -4.40 0.71 -0.38
N ILE A 185 -3.53 1.25 -1.22
CA ILE A 185 -2.33 1.98 -0.83
C ILE A 185 -2.52 3.43 -1.25
N GLU A 186 -2.54 4.33 -0.29
CA GLU A 186 -2.52 5.77 -0.51
C GLU A 186 -1.09 6.26 -0.41
N TYR A 187 -0.64 7.04 -1.39
CA TYR A 187 0.71 7.59 -1.45
C TYR A 187 0.73 8.99 -2.05
N GLU A 188 1.73 9.76 -1.67
CA GLU A 188 2.04 10.99 -2.37
C GLU A 188 2.99 10.66 -3.53
N PRO A 189 2.64 11.01 -4.78
CA PRO A 189 3.55 10.81 -5.90
C PRO A 189 4.80 11.66 -5.73
N GLU A 190 5.95 11.10 -6.05
CA GLU A 190 7.18 11.88 -6.11
C GLU A 190 7.03 12.99 -7.15
N ILE A 191 7.14 14.23 -6.70
CA ILE A 191 7.20 15.36 -7.62
C ILE A 191 8.61 15.37 -8.23
N VAL A 192 8.74 14.79 -9.42
CA VAL A 192 9.95 14.97 -10.22
C VAL A 192 9.88 16.37 -10.83
N PRO A 193 10.74 17.32 -10.41
CA PRO A 193 10.72 18.65 -10.97
C PRO A 193 10.99 18.59 -12.47
N ILE A 194 10.10 19.17 -13.25
CA ILE A 194 10.29 19.26 -14.71
C ILE A 194 11.26 20.41 -14.97
N LEU A 195 12.39 20.10 -15.59
CA LEU A 195 13.38 21.11 -15.94
C LEU A 195 12.76 22.13 -16.90
N GLY A 196 12.82 23.41 -16.55
CA GLY A 196 12.18 24.49 -17.28
C GLY A 196 10.75 24.85 -16.83
N ASP A 197 10.11 24.05 -15.97
CA ASP A 197 8.82 24.36 -15.35
C ASP A 197 9.02 25.24 -14.10
N VAL A 198 9.30 26.50 -14.34
CA VAL A 198 9.71 27.45 -13.28
C VAL A 198 8.54 27.88 -12.39
N ASN A 199 7.32 27.81 -12.92
CA ASN A 199 6.10 28.14 -12.19
C ASN A 199 5.47 26.92 -11.47
N SER A 200 6.01 25.70 -11.72
CA SER A 200 5.58 24.43 -11.13
C SER A 200 4.12 24.07 -11.45
N ASP A 201 3.67 24.37 -12.68
CA ASP A 201 2.33 23.99 -13.16
C ASP A 201 2.30 22.64 -13.92
N ASN A 202 3.43 21.94 -13.97
CA ASN A 202 3.71 20.69 -14.69
C ASN A 202 3.69 20.81 -16.21
N VAL A 203 3.81 22.02 -16.76
CA VAL A 203 3.85 22.25 -18.21
C VAL A 203 4.87 23.32 -18.55
N VAL A 204 5.95 22.95 -19.24
CA VAL A 204 6.90 23.96 -19.75
C VAL A 204 6.27 24.76 -20.87
N ASN A 205 6.04 26.07 -20.66
CA ASN A 205 5.35 26.96 -21.59
C ASN A 205 5.80 28.42 -21.45
N ILE A 206 5.10 29.34 -22.12
CA ILE A 206 5.43 30.77 -22.13
C ILE A 206 5.39 31.42 -20.73
N LEU A 207 4.64 30.85 -19.77
CA LEU A 207 4.58 31.38 -18.41
C LEU A 207 5.90 31.17 -17.68
N ASP A 208 6.58 30.06 -17.90
CA ASP A 208 7.89 29.76 -17.35
C ASP A 208 8.97 30.71 -17.87
N LEU A 209 8.87 31.06 -19.16
CA LEU A 209 9.73 32.10 -19.74
C LEU A 209 9.56 33.43 -19.03
N ILE A 210 8.31 33.81 -18.73
CA ILE A 210 8.01 35.06 -18.02
C ILE A 210 8.59 35.03 -16.61
N GLU A 211 8.44 33.90 -15.90
CA GLU A 211 9.01 33.75 -14.57
C GLU A 211 10.54 33.76 -14.59
N THR A 212 11.16 33.08 -15.55
CA THR A 212 12.62 33.09 -15.71
C THR A 212 13.15 34.51 -16.04
N VAL A 213 12.45 35.27 -16.91
CA VAL A 213 12.77 36.69 -17.16
C VAL A 213 12.67 37.50 -15.86
N ASN A 214 11.65 37.28 -15.06
CA ASN A 214 11.48 37.97 -13.78
C ASN A 214 12.64 37.66 -12.82
N LEU A 215 13.10 36.39 -12.75
CA LEU A 215 14.26 35.99 -11.97
C LEU A 215 15.52 36.74 -12.39
N ILE A 216 15.77 36.84 -13.70
CA ILE A 216 16.93 37.51 -14.25
C ILE A 216 16.89 39.04 -13.98
N LEU A 217 15.72 39.68 -14.20
CA LEU A 217 15.59 41.13 -14.08
C LEU A 217 15.59 41.64 -12.63
N ASN A 218 15.03 40.82 -11.69
CA ASN A 218 14.94 41.24 -10.30
C ASN A 218 16.24 41.05 -9.51
N ASN A 219 17.29 40.52 -10.14
CA ASN A 219 18.54 40.20 -9.45
C ASN A 219 18.33 39.45 -8.13
N ASN A 220 17.30 38.61 -8.10
CA ASN A 220 17.01 37.81 -6.93
C ASN A 220 18.15 36.82 -6.74
N GLU A 221 18.80 36.89 -5.58
CA GLU A 221 19.82 35.90 -5.18
C GLU A 221 19.23 34.49 -4.95
N ILE A 222 17.95 34.29 -5.33
CA ILE A 222 17.28 33.00 -5.23
C ILE A 222 17.62 32.20 -6.49
N TYR A 223 18.50 31.23 -6.32
CA TYR A 223 18.79 30.23 -7.33
C TYR A 223 17.67 29.20 -7.35
N ILE A 224 17.09 28.96 -8.49
CA ILE A 224 16.05 27.93 -8.73
C ILE A 224 16.62 26.92 -9.71
N GLU A 225 16.95 25.73 -9.24
CA GLU A 225 17.65 24.69 -10.01
C GLU A 225 16.94 24.32 -11.32
N ILE A 226 15.60 24.26 -11.31
CA ILE A 226 14.81 23.95 -12.51
C ILE A 226 14.83 25.04 -13.59
N ALA A 227 15.30 26.24 -13.26
CA ALA A 227 15.46 27.33 -14.21
C ALA A 227 16.88 27.37 -14.84
N ASP A 228 17.85 26.68 -14.25
CA ASP A 228 19.21 26.55 -14.77
C ASP A 228 19.29 25.40 -15.78
N MET A 229 18.93 25.74 -17.03
CA MET A 229 18.79 24.78 -18.12
C MET A 229 20.11 24.26 -18.64
N ASN A 230 21.19 25.01 -18.47
CA ASN A 230 22.52 24.66 -18.94
C ASN A 230 23.46 24.14 -17.86
N PHE A 231 22.97 24.10 -16.58
CA PHE A 231 23.68 23.61 -15.40
C PHE A 231 24.99 24.36 -15.10
N ASP A 232 25.04 25.66 -15.38
CA ASP A 232 26.22 26.49 -15.11
C ASP A 232 26.15 27.21 -13.73
N SER A 233 25.13 26.93 -12.95
CA SER A 233 24.82 27.51 -11.64
C SER A 233 24.47 29.01 -11.69
N LYS A 234 23.95 29.45 -12.81
CA LYS A 234 23.43 30.81 -13.02
C LYS A 234 22.10 30.72 -13.76
N ILE A 235 21.25 31.68 -13.52
CA ILE A 235 20.03 31.86 -14.30
C ILE A 235 20.19 33.10 -15.14
N ASP A 236 20.40 32.93 -16.47
CA ASP A 236 20.63 34.00 -17.39
C ASP A 236 19.94 33.78 -18.76
N ILE A 237 20.32 34.56 -19.75
CA ILE A 237 19.69 34.51 -21.09
C ILE A 237 19.92 33.19 -21.82
N PHE A 238 20.94 32.43 -21.46
CA PHE A 238 21.17 31.12 -22.08
C PHE A 238 20.14 30.10 -21.64
N ASP A 239 19.67 30.17 -20.40
CA ASP A 239 18.60 29.31 -19.89
C ASP A 239 17.26 29.59 -20.57
N LEU A 240 16.95 30.90 -20.77
CA LEU A 240 15.80 31.31 -21.56
C LEU A 240 15.77 30.70 -22.96
N ILE A 241 16.95 30.67 -23.63
CA ILE A 241 17.04 30.06 -24.95
C ILE A 241 16.69 28.57 -24.90
N HIS A 242 17.19 27.86 -23.91
CA HIS A 242 16.88 26.43 -23.75
C HIS A 242 15.41 26.19 -23.42
N ILE A 243 14.78 27.01 -22.58
CA ILE A 243 13.33 26.90 -22.31
C ILE A 243 12.52 27.14 -23.60
N ILE A 244 12.93 28.12 -24.43
CA ILE A 244 12.27 28.38 -25.73
C ILE A 244 12.36 27.16 -26.66
N GLU A 245 13.42 26.38 -26.60
CA GLU A 245 13.60 25.18 -27.44
C GLU A 245 12.65 24.03 -27.01
N LEU A 246 12.08 24.07 -25.77
CA LEU A 246 11.15 23.09 -25.28
C LEU A 246 9.67 23.41 -25.57
N ILE A 247 9.37 24.67 -25.92
CA ILE A 247 8.00 25.15 -26.18
C ILE A 247 7.69 25.05 -27.68
#